data_7164ce1874c3381246906d11d2b87108
#
_entry.id   7164ce1874c3381246906d11d2b87108
#
_cell.length_a   1.000
_cell.length_b   1.000
_cell.length_c   1.000
_cell.angle_alpha   90.00
_cell.angle_beta   90.00
_cell.angle_gamma   90.00
#
_symmetry.space_group_name_H-M   'P 1'
#
loop_
_entity.id
_entity.type
_entity.pdbx_description
1 polymer ?
#
loop_
_entity_poly.entity_id
_entity_poly.type
_entity_poly.pdbx_seq_one_letter_code
_entity_poly.pdbx_strand_id
1 'polypeptide(L)'
;MTDLTRREFLERTGAGAAALVALPQSRTAARKPMPIGVQLYSVRAIAAKDLAGSLAAIKKIGFDGVEFSGFYGHDAKTLRGLLNDHGLRCAGAHVDQATLMGDELQKTIEFVRTLETSFIVCPFWPKENMGSIEGYERTAGIFTEVAAKLKPHQMHLGYHTRGKDFAPMNGTTLWDALYSKAPELFMQIDVPTTYRSGGDPIAVMKKYPGRTLTIHLHEWGETRGTLIGDGKVDWPGLFAACETVGGTQWYIVEEESNQHPGFSGIEQNFQRLKKLLA
;
A
#
# COMPACT_ATOMS: atom_id res chain seq x y z
N MET A 1 14.63 -24.94 72.63
CA MET A 1 14.48 -24.29 71.30
C MET A 1 15.86 -23.73 70.98
N THR A 2 16.60 -24.43 70.13
CA THR A 2 17.94 -24.06 69.74
C THR A 2 17.86 -23.20 68.47
N ASP A 3 18.30 -21.96 68.60
CA ASP A 3 18.34 -20.99 67.51
C ASP A 3 19.40 -21.47 66.47
N LEU A 4 18.95 -21.64 65.24
CA LEU A 4 19.83 -21.93 64.09
C LEU A 4 20.65 -20.66 63.77
N THR A 5 21.98 -20.83 63.68
CA THR A 5 22.87 -19.72 63.31
C THR A 5 22.72 -19.38 61.81
N ARG A 6 23.02 -18.11 61.44
CA ARG A 6 22.99 -17.61 60.10
C ARG A 6 23.74 -18.45 59.07
N ARG A 7 24.79 -19.19 59.54
CA ARG A 7 25.62 -20.06 58.73
C ARG A 7 24.93 -21.37 58.38
N GLU A 8 24.17 -21.95 59.33
CA GLU A 8 23.38 -23.19 59.08
C GLU A 8 22.16 -22.96 58.23
N PHE A 9 21.63 -21.73 58.20
CA PHE A 9 20.55 -21.34 57.28
C PHE A 9 21.05 -21.22 55.84
N LEU A 10 22.24 -20.69 55.62
CA LEU A 10 22.86 -20.58 54.27
C LEU A 10 23.31 -21.90 53.68
N GLU A 11 23.73 -22.88 54.51
CA GLU A 11 24.13 -24.21 54.04
C GLU A 11 22.95 -25.11 53.66
N ARG A 12 21.75 -24.84 54.16
CA ARG A 12 20.52 -25.58 53.82
C ARG A 12 19.77 -25.00 52.61
N THR A 13 20.09 -23.77 52.15
CA THR A 13 19.47 -23.13 50.97
C THR A 13 20.39 -23.14 49.73
N GLY A 14 21.57 -23.76 49.83
CA GLY A 14 22.61 -23.68 48.79
C GLY A 14 22.61 -24.81 47.75
N ALA A 15 21.52 -25.55 47.53
CA ALA A 15 21.47 -26.63 46.51
C ALA A 15 20.22 -26.47 45.61
N GLY A 16 19.92 -25.23 45.19
CA GLY A 16 19.01 -24.98 44.10
C GLY A 16 19.81 -24.77 42.82
N ALA A 17 20.05 -25.82 42.05
CA ALA A 17 20.59 -25.69 40.71
C ALA A 17 19.60 -24.83 39.89
N ALA A 18 19.96 -23.57 39.62
CA ALA A 18 19.25 -22.75 38.67
C ALA A 18 19.37 -23.37 37.28
N ALA A 19 18.43 -24.24 36.93
CA ALA A 19 18.24 -24.64 35.54
C ALA A 19 17.85 -23.37 34.77
N LEU A 20 18.83 -22.78 34.09
CA LEU A 20 18.60 -21.80 33.03
C LEU A 20 17.78 -22.54 31.97
N VAL A 21 16.45 -22.40 32.09
CA VAL A 21 15.53 -22.71 30.98
C VAL A 21 15.87 -21.73 29.89
N ALA A 22 16.74 -22.14 28.96
CA ALA A 22 16.92 -21.42 27.72
C ALA A 22 15.57 -21.39 27.03
N LEU A 23 14.86 -20.26 27.13
CA LEU A 23 13.70 -20.00 26.31
C LEU A 23 14.15 -20.20 24.86
N PRO A 24 13.43 -21.02 24.07
CA PRO A 24 13.74 -21.14 22.66
C PRO A 24 13.69 -19.74 22.06
N GLN A 25 14.84 -19.25 21.62
CA GLN A 25 14.86 -18.07 20.75
C GLN A 25 14.02 -18.48 19.54
N SER A 26 12.81 -17.93 19.47
CA SER A 26 12.00 -18.06 18.27
C SER A 26 12.87 -17.53 17.13
N ARG A 27 13.39 -18.44 16.31
CA ARG A 27 13.97 -18.07 15.02
C ARG A 27 12.84 -17.32 14.30
N THR A 28 12.90 -15.99 14.33
CA THR A 28 12.08 -15.15 13.44
C THR A 28 12.41 -15.68 12.05
N ALA A 29 11.45 -16.39 11.46
CA ALA A 29 11.57 -16.79 10.06
C ALA A 29 11.93 -15.53 9.29
N ALA A 30 13.02 -15.58 8.51
CA ALA A 30 13.47 -14.43 7.73
C ALA A 30 12.28 -13.90 6.95
N ARG A 31 11.83 -12.69 7.29
CA ARG A 31 10.64 -12.10 6.72
C ARG A 31 10.90 -11.91 5.24
N LYS A 32 9.99 -12.41 4.39
CA LYS A 32 10.10 -12.19 2.94
C LYS A 32 10.08 -10.68 2.69
N PRO A 33 11.08 -10.11 1.99
CA PRO A 33 11.13 -8.68 1.77
C PRO A 33 9.85 -8.20 1.07
N MET A 34 9.34 -7.04 1.49
CA MET A 34 8.18 -6.41 0.88
C MET A 34 8.45 -6.16 -0.61
N PRO A 35 7.59 -6.61 -1.53
CA PRO A 35 7.77 -6.34 -2.95
C PRO A 35 7.61 -4.86 -3.25
N ILE A 36 8.43 -4.35 -4.17
CA ILE A 36 8.40 -2.97 -4.60
C ILE A 36 7.89 -2.90 -6.04
N GLY A 37 6.74 -2.27 -6.21
CA GLY A 37 6.15 -1.93 -7.51
C GLY A 37 6.36 -0.48 -7.88
N VAL A 38 5.97 -0.13 -9.11
CA VAL A 38 5.87 1.25 -9.58
C VAL A 38 4.50 1.50 -10.18
N GLN A 39 3.91 2.67 -9.86
CA GLN A 39 2.69 3.13 -10.53
C GLN A 39 3.04 3.65 -11.92
N LEU A 40 2.43 3.06 -12.98
CA LEU A 40 2.72 3.40 -14.37
C LEU A 40 2.35 4.84 -14.75
N TYR A 41 1.51 5.50 -13.94
CA TYR A 41 1.22 6.92 -14.12
C TYR A 41 2.48 7.79 -14.07
N SER A 42 3.50 7.38 -13.33
CA SER A 42 4.81 8.05 -13.25
C SER A 42 5.51 8.16 -14.61
N VAL A 43 5.30 7.19 -15.48
CA VAL A 43 5.92 7.12 -16.82
C VAL A 43 4.88 7.08 -17.94
N ARG A 44 3.64 7.50 -17.67
CA ARG A 44 2.47 7.38 -18.56
C ARG A 44 2.70 7.84 -19.99
N ALA A 45 3.41 8.95 -20.18
CA ALA A 45 3.66 9.50 -21.51
C ALA A 45 4.62 8.66 -22.37
N ILE A 46 5.51 7.90 -21.73
CA ILE A 46 6.45 6.97 -22.37
C ILE A 46 5.73 5.64 -22.56
N ALA A 47 5.08 5.13 -21.51
CA ALA A 47 4.35 3.87 -21.57
C ALA A 47 3.22 3.87 -22.60
N ALA A 48 2.56 5.00 -22.84
CA ALA A 48 1.53 5.14 -23.88
C ALA A 48 2.10 5.00 -25.31
N LYS A 49 3.39 5.22 -25.51
CA LYS A 49 4.06 5.10 -26.83
C LYS A 49 4.73 3.74 -26.99
N ASP A 50 5.30 3.22 -25.92
CA ASP A 50 6.02 1.95 -25.89
C ASP A 50 5.89 1.31 -24.50
N LEU A 51 4.84 0.54 -24.30
CA LEU A 51 4.60 -0.16 -23.05
C LEU A 51 5.64 -1.26 -22.81
N ALA A 52 5.99 -2.04 -23.84
CA ALA A 52 6.95 -3.14 -23.72
C ALA A 52 8.34 -2.62 -23.31
N GLY A 53 8.85 -1.60 -24.00
CA GLY A 53 10.11 -0.95 -23.64
C GLY A 53 10.08 -0.30 -22.25
N SER A 54 8.92 0.22 -21.84
CA SER A 54 8.74 0.77 -20.49
C SER A 54 8.84 -0.32 -19.42
N LEU A 55 8.20 -1.47 -19.61
CA LEU A 55 8.28 -2.61 -18.70
C LEU A 55 9.70 -3.17 -18.62
N ALA A 56 10.41 -3.27 -19.75
CA ALA A 56 11.82 -3.66 -19.79
C ALA A 56 12.70 -2.71 -18.95
N ALA A 57 12.52 -1.39 -19.11
CA ALA A 57 13.26 -0.38 -18.34
C ALA A 57 12.95 -0.47 -16.84
N ILE A 58 11.68 -0.62 -16.46
CA ILE A 58 11.22 -0.79 -15.07
C ILE A 58 11.86 -2.04 -14.45
N LYS A 59 11.89 -3.16 -15.17
CA LYS A 59 12.56 -4.37 -14.71
C LYS A 59 14.05 -4.17 -14.52
N LYS A 60 14.71 -3.49 -15.46
CA LYS A 60 16.16 -3.19 -15.38
C LYS A 60 16.51 -2.33 -14.16
N ILE A 61 15.63 -1.40 -13.74
CA ILE A 61 15.79 -0.62 -12.50
C ILE A 61 15.77 -1.54 -11.27
N GLY A 62 14.97 -2.62 -11.32
CA GLY A 62 14.91 -3.64 -10.26
C GLY A 62 13.54 -3.81 -9.60
N PHE A 63 12.49 -3.19 -10.11
CA PHE A 63 11.14 -3.34 -9.59
C PHE A 63 10.63 -4.79 -9.68
N ASP A 64 9.82 -5.19 -8.71
CA ASP A 64 9.16 -6.51 -8.68
C ASP A 64 7.87 -6.56 -9.50
N GLY A 65 7.26 -5.40 -9.73
CA GLY A 65 6.00 -5.30 -10.45
C GLY A 65 5.60 -3.89 -10.80
N VAL A 66 4.41 -3.79 -11.43
CA VAL A 66 3.80 -2.51 -11.81
C VAL A 66 2.35 -2.45 -11.34
N GLU A 67 1.87 -1.26 -11.03
CA GLU A 67 0.46 -0.97 -10.91
C GLU A 67 -0.02 -0.23 -12.16
N PHE A 68 -1.12 -0.71 -12.74
CA PHE A 68 -1.68 -0.10 -13.95
C PHE A 68 -2.54 1.11 -13.59
N SER A 69 -2.26 2.27 -14.21
CA SER A 69 -3.12 3.47 -14.17
C SER A 69 -4.09 3.56 -15.35
N GLY A 70 -4.29 2.47 -16.02
CA GLY A 70 -5.03 2.27 -17.26
C GLY A 70 -4.33 1.20 -18.09
N PHE A 71 -5.00 0.67 -19.11
CA PHE A 71 -4.54 -0.53 -19.81
C PHE A 71 -3.94 -0.27 -21.19
N TYR A 72 -3.72 1.01 -21.55
CA TYR A 72 -3.04 1.44 -22.78
C TYR A 72 -3.64 0.84 -24.07
N GLY A 73 -4.94 0.52 -24.07
CA GLY A 73 -5.63 -0.09 -25.23
C GLY A 73 -5.36 -1.58 -25.44
N HIS A 74 -4.66 -2.23 -24.52
CA HIS A 74 -4.39 -3.67 -24.59
C HIS A 74 -5.43 -4.49 -23.82
N ASP A 75 -5.68 -5.71 -24.28
CA ASP A 75 -6.42 -6.71 -23.53
C ASP A 75 -5.58 -7.34 -22.40
N ALA A 76 -6.26 -8.01 -21.47
CA ALA A 76 -5.62 -8.58 -20.28
C ALA A 76 -4.58 -9.67 -20.62
N LYS A 77 -4.80 -10.46 -21.67
CA LYS A 77 -3.88 -11.54 -22.09
C LYS A 77 -2.58 -10.95 -22.64
N THR A 78 -2.69 -9.92 -23.46
CA THR A 78 -1.53 -9.17 -23.98
C THR A 78 -0.72 -8.56 -22.84
N LEU A 79 -1.38 -7.86 -21.88
CA LEU A 79 -0.71 -7.28 -20.72
C LEU A 79 -0.05 -8.35 -19.85
N ARG A 80 -0.72 -9.49 -19.60
CA ARG A 80 -0.13 -10.60 -18.86
C ARG A 80 1.10 -11.16 -19.54
N GLY A 81 1.05 -11.33 -20.88
CA GLY A 81 2.20 -11.74 -21.69
C GLY A 81 3.38 -10.79 -21.51
N LEU A 82 3.18 -9.49 -21.68
CA LEU A 82 4.21 -8.47 -21.49
C LEU A 82 4.83 -8.49 -20.09
N LEU A 83 4.02 -8.66 -19.05
CA LEU A 83 4.52 -8.79 -17.69
C LEU A 83 5.39 -10.05 -17.52
N ASN A 84 4.96 -11.17 -18.08
CA ASN A 84 5.70 -12.44 -18.03
C ASN A 84 7.04 -12.35 -18.75
N ASP A 85 7.07 -11.76 -19.94
CA ASP A 85 8.29 -11.59 -20.76
C ASP A 85 9.38 -10.82 -20.02
N HIS A 86 8.98 -9.92 -19.12
CA HIS A 86 9.91 -9.12 -18.30
C HIS A 86 10.04 -9.63 -16.86
N GLY A 87 9.34 -10.71 -16.46
CA GLY A 87 9.37 -11.21 -15.09
C GLY A 87 8.85 -10.18 -14.07
N LEU A 88 7.83 -9.40 -14.45
CA LEU A 88 7.13 -8.44 -13.59
C LEU A 88 5.79 -9.02 -13.13
N ARG A 89 5.35 -8.61 -11.93
CA ARG A 89 4.03 -8.93 -11.40
C ARG A 89 3.09 -7.73 -11.55
N CYS A 90 1.78 -7.98 -11.58
CA CYS A 90 0.79 -6.93 -11.42
C CYS A 90 0.57 -6.64 -9.93
N ALA A 91 0.97 -5.45 -9.47
CA ALA A 91 0.80 -5.01 -8.08
C ALA A 91 -0.62 -4.51 -7.79
N GLY A 92 -1.38 -4.17 -8.84
CA GLY A 92 -2.74 -3.66 -8.76
C GLY A 92 -3.16 -3.00 -10.07
N ALA A 93 -4.43 -2.62 -10.14
CA ALA A 93 -4.98 -1.91 -11.30
C ALA A 93 -5.95 -0.81 -10.85
N HIS A 94 -5.71 0.41 -11.31
CA HIS A 94 -6.66 1.51 -11.20
C HIS A 94 -7.72 1.37 -12.30
N VAL A 95 -8.96 1.40 -11.90
CA VAL A 95 -10.13 1.30 -12.78
C VAL A 95 -11.15 2.38 -12.48
N ASP A 96 -11.93 2.77 -13.48
CA ASP A 96 -13.02 3.73 -13.29
C ASP A 96 -14.22 3.08 -12.59
N GLN A 97 -14.97 3.85 -11.79
CA GLN A 97 -16.17 3.35 -11.12
C GLN A 97 -17.17 2.74 -12.11
N ALA A 98 -17.30 3.27 -13.31
CA ALA A 98 -18.21 2.73 -14.32
C ALA A 98 -17.95 1.26 -14.64
N THR A 99 -16.68 0.81 -14.60
CA THR A 99 -16.30 -0.58 -14.87
C THR A 99 -16.55 -1.51 -13.67
N LEU A 100 -16.94 -0.95 -12.53
CA LEU A 100 -17.30 -1.68 -11.31
C LEU A 100 -18.82 -1.86 -11.16
N MET A 101 -19.62 -1.37 -12.13
CA MET A 101 -21.07 -1.34 -12.02
C MET A 101 -21.73 -2.28 -13.05
N GLY A 102 -22.90 -2.84 -12.66
CA GLY A 102 -23.69 -3.69 -13.54
C GLY A 102 -22.91 -4.84 -14.15
N ASP A 103 -23.09 -5.08 -15.44
CA ASP A 103 -22.44 -6.17 -16.19
C ASP A 103 -20.94 -5.91 -16.43
N GLU A 104 -20.46 -4.68 -16.33
CA GLU A 104 -19.05 -4.34 -16.50
C GLU A 104 -18.20 -4.89 -15.34
N LEU A 105 -18.76 -5.07 -14.16
CA LEU A 105 -18.04 -5.65 -13.03
C LEU A 105 -17.51 -7.05 -13.36
N GLN A 106 -18.31 -7.90 -14.02
CA GLN A 106 -17.88 -9.24 -14.38
C GLN A 106 -16.70 -9.20 -15.36
N LYS A 107 -16.72 -8.29 -16.32
CA LYS A 107 -15.59 -8.10 -17.26
C LYS A 107 -14.32 -7.62 -16.53
N THR A 108 -14.49 -6.70 -15.57
CA THR A 108 -13.37 -6.24 -14.74
C THR A 108 -12.77 -7.37 -13.90
N ILE A 109 -13.60 -8.22 -13.30
CA ILE A 109 -13.15 -9.40 -12.54
C ILE A 109 -12.32 -10.33 -13.42
N GLU A 110 -12.79 -10.65 -14.63
CA GLU A 110 -12.09 -11.53 -15.58
C GLU A 110 -10.77 -10.91 -16.05
N PHE A 111 -10.78 -9.61 -16.32
CA PHE A 111 -9.60 -8.86 -16.73
C PHE A 111 -8.52 -8.88 -15.63
N VAL A 112 -8.87 -8.50 -14.42
CA VAL A 112 -7.95 -8.44 -13.27
C VAL A 112 -7.44 -9.82 -12.87
N ARG A 113 -8.31 -10.86 -12.97
CA ARG A 113 -7.90 -12.25 -12.76
C ARG A 113 -6.82 -12.68 -13.76
N THR A 114 -6.97 -12.30 -15.03
CA THR A 114 -5.98 -12.60 -16.08
C THR A 114 -4.64 -11.91 -15.80
N LEU A 115 -4.65 -10.73 -15.18
CA LEU A 115 -3.43 -10.05 -14.74
C LEU A 115 -2.77 -10.67 -13.50
N GLU A 116 -3.42 -11.66 -12.87
CA GLU A 116 -2.94 -12.34 -11.65
C GLU A 116 -2.71 -11.36 -10.49
N THR A 117 -3.58 -10.37 -10.33
CA THR A 117 -3.65 -9.51 -9.14
C THR A 117 -4.99 -9.63 -8.44
N SER A 118 -5.01 -9.32 -7.15
CA SER A 118 -6.24 -9.23 -6.37
C SER A 118 -6.61 -7.79 -6.00
N PHE A 119 -5.80 -6.81 -6.40
CA PHE A 119 -5.99 -5.42 -5.98
C PHE A 119 -6.60 -4.58 -7.10
N ILE A 120 -7.84 -4.16 -6.88
CA ILE A 120 -8.59 -3.24 -7.74
C ILE A 120 -8.70 -1.92 -6.98
N VAL A 121 -8.24 -0.83 -7.57
CA VAL A 121 -8.30 0.50 -6.97
C VAL A 121 -9.19 1.39 -7.83
N CYS A 122 -10.17 2.04 -7.21
CA CYS A 122 -10.98 3.06 -7.84
C CYS A 122 -10.49 4.44 -7.37
N PRO A 123 -9.70 5.17 -8.18
CA PRO A 123 -9.12 6.45 -7.76
C PRO A 123 -10.10 7.60 -7.91
N PHE A 124 -11.18 7.43 -8.67
CA PHE A 124 -12.19 8.45 -8.95
C PHE A 124 -13.58 7.84 -9.04
N TRP A 125 -14.58 8.65 -8.65
CA TRP A 125 -15.99 8.40 -8.89
C TRP A 125 -16.67 9.69 -9.39
N PRO A 126 -17.96 9.66 -9.76
CA PRO A 126 -18.66 10.84 -10.29
C PRO A 126 -18.53 12.06 -9.38
N LYS A 127 -18.29 13.22 -10.00
CA LYS A 127 -17.97 14.47 -9.30
C LYS A 127 -19.05 14.92 -8.32
N GLU A 128 -20.31 14.59 -8.60
CA GLU A 128 -21.46 14.87 -7.74
C GLU A 128 -21.40 14.17 -6.37
N ASN A 129 -20.62 13.09 -6.27
CA ASN A 129 -20.37 12.37 -5.04
C ASN A 129 -19.01 12.71 -4.40
N MET A 130 -18.20 13.55 -5.04
CA MET A 130 -16.91 13.98 -4.50
C MET A 130 -17.05 15.31 -3.75
N GLY A 131 -16.28 15.45 -2.67
CA GLY A 131 -16.14 16.72 -1.95
C GLY A 131 -17.24 17.03 -0.93
N SER A 132 -18.13 16.07 -0.62
CA SER A 132 -19.09 16.19 0.48
C SER A 132 -19.16 14.91 1.30
N ILE A 133 -19.53 15.03 2.57
CA ILE A 133 -19.68 13.88 3.49
C ILE A 133 -20.73 12.91 2.94
N GLU A 134 -21.91 13.43 2.57
CA GLU A 134 -23.03 12.63 2.05
C GLU A 134 -22.66 11.89 0.76
N GLY A 135 -21.83 12.51 -0.09
CA GLY A 135 -21.33 11.90 -1.34
C GLY A 135 -20.39 10.74 -1.05
N TYR A 136 -19.49 10.90 -0.09
CA TYR A 136 -18.57 9.84 0.34
C TYR A 136 -19.31 8.69 1.06
N GLU A 137 -20.34 8.99 1.84
CA GLU A 137 -21.19 7.97 2.46
C GLU A 137 -22.01 7.19 1.43
N ARG A 138 -22.56 7.85 0.39
CA ARG A 138 -23.21 7.15 -0.73
C ARG A 138 -22.23 6.23 -1.47
N THR A 139 -21.02 6.74 -1.72
CA THR A 139 -19.97 5.94 -2.37
C THR A 139 -19.55 4.75 -1.50
N ALA A 140 -19.50 4.90 -0.17
CA ALA A 140 -19.25 3.80 0.75
C ALA A 140 -20.28 2.66 0.60
N GLY A 141 -21.55 2.99 0.43
CA GLY A 141 -22.61 2.01 0.14
C GLY A 141 -22.34 1.24 -1.16
N ILE A 142 -22.08 1.99 -2.25
CA ILE A 142 -21.77 1.39 -3.56
C ILE A 142 -20.53 0.48 -3.46
N PHE A 143 -19.46 0.96 -2.85
CA PHE A 143 -18.22 0.20 -2.74
C PHE A 143 -18.34 -1.03 -1.83
N THR A 144 -19.20 -0.97 -0.81
CA THR A 144 -19.52 -2.14 0.02
C THR A 144 -20.19 -3.23 -0.81
N GLU A 145 -21.15 -2.88 -1.67
CA GLU A 145 -21.79 -3.85 -2.57
C GLU A 145 -20.81 -4.44 -3.60
N VAL A 146 -19.94 -3.61 -4.17
CA VAL A 146 -18.90 -4.08 -5.11
C VAL A 146 -17.91 -4.99 -4.39
N ALA A 147 -17.42 -4.62 -3.21
CA ALA A 147 -16.51 -5.45 -2.43
C ALA A 147 -17.11 -6.82 -2.08
N ALA A 148 -18.39 -6.85 -1.72
CA ALA A 148 -19.11 -8.11 -1.47
C ALA A 148 -19.14 -9.03 -2.72
N LYS A 149 -19.31 -8.46 -3.91
CA LYS A 149 -19.27 -9.21 -5.19
C LYS A 149 -17.85 -9.65 -5.58
N LEU A 150 -16.82 -8.93 -5.18
CA LEU A 150 -15.41 -9.26 -5.42
C LEU A 150 -14.89 -10.37 -4.47
N LYS A 151 -15.44 -10.44 -3.26
CA LYS A 151 -15.00 -11.37 -2.19
C LYS A 151 -14.93 -12.84 -2.62
N PRO A 152 -15.93 -13.43 -3.34
CA PRO A 152 -15.87 -14.82 -3.83
C PRO A 152 -14.71 -15.07 -4.80
N HIS A 153 -14.20 -14.03 -5.43
CA HIS A 153 -13.07 -14.05 -6.37
C HIS A 153 -11.72 -13.82 -5.69
N GLN A 154 -11.69 -13.65 -4.34
CA GLN A 154 -10.50 -13.28 -3.57
C GLN A 154 -9.87 -11.95 -4.03
N MET A 155 -10.71 -11.04 -4.51
CA MET A 155 -10.30 -9.70 -4.95
C MET A 155 -10.74 -8.65 -3.92
N HIS A 156 -9.98 -7.58 -3.85
CA HIS A 156 -10.18 -6.47 -2.93
C HIS A 156 -10.41 -5.18 -3.72
N LEU A 157 -11.42 -4.42 -3.30
CA LEU A 157 -11.62 -3.06 -3.78
C LEU A 157 -10.92 -2.09 -2.84
N GLY A 158 -10.19 -1.13 -3.39
CA GLY A 158 -9.56 -0.04 -2.67
C GLY A 158 -9.89 1.31 -3.24
N TYR A 159 -9.62 2.35 -2.45
CA TYR A 159 -9.65 3.74 -2.87
C TYR A 159 -8.29 4.38 -2.64
N HIS A 160 -7.84 5.15 -3.63
CA HIS A 160 -6.57 5.89 -3.59
C HIS A 160 -6.80 7.31 -3.06
N THR A 161 -5.97 7.73 -2.10
CA THR A 161 -6.02 9.05 -1.42
C THR A 161 -6.05 10.22 -2.40
N ARG A 162 -6.91 11.22 -2.10
CA ARG A 162 -7.06 12.47 -2.86
C ARG A 162 -6.84 13.71 -1.98
N GLY A 163 -6.59 14.83 -2.65
CA GLY A 163 -6.05 16.04 -2.03
C GLY A 163 -6.91 16.76 -1.00
N LYS A 164 -8.16 16.31 -0.71
CA LYS A 164 -9.03 16.89 0.34
C LYS A 164 -9.54 15.86 1.34
N ASP A 165 -9.12 14.61 1.22
CA ASP A 165 -9.71 13.50 1.96
C ASP A 165 -9.60 13.65 3.48
N PHE A 166 -8.53 14.26 3.97
CA PHE A 166 -8.27 14.45 5.40
C PHE A 166 -8.55 15.88 5.89
N ALA A 167 -9.01 16.77 5.01
CA ALA A 167 -9.40 18.11 5.46
C ALA A 167 -10.61 18.03 6.39
N PRO A 168 -10.59 18.71 7.56
CA PRO A 168 -11.72 18.72 8.48
C PRO A 168 -12.98 19.29 7.82
N MET A 169 -14.11 18.57 7.95
CA MET A 169 -15.40 18.95 7.41
C MET A 169 -16.52 18.49 8.36
N ASN A 170 -17.29 19.42 8.93
CA ASN A 170 -18.44 19.12 9.79
C ASN A 170 -18.11 18.11 10.94
N GLY A 171 -16.94 18.25 11.56
CA GLY A 171 -16.51 17.40 12.69
C GLY A 171 -15.93 16.03 12.32
N THR A 172 -15.78 15.75 11.02
CA THR A 172 -15.18 14.52 10.49
C THR A 172 -14.26 14.84 9.30
N THR A 173 -13.88 13.84 8.53
CA THR A 173 -13.16 13.98 7.25
C THR A 173 -13.89 13.21 6.15
N LEU A 174 -13.61 13.51 4.88
CA LEU A 174 -14.15 12.73 3.78
C LEU A 174 -13.64 11.28 3.84
N TRP A 175 -12.39 11.09 4.24
CA TRP A 175 -11.81 9.77 4.44
C TRP A 175 -12.58 8.95 5.47
N ASP A 176 -12.87 9.55 6.62
CA ASP A 176 -13.63 8.88 7.69
C ASP A 176 -15.08 8.58 7.28
N ALA A 177 -15.72 9.48 6.52
CA ALA A 177 -17.07 9.27 6.00
C ALA A 177 -17.14 8.03 5.10
N LEU A 178 -16.08 7.77 4.32
CA LEU A 178 -15.98 6.57 3.47
C LEU A 178 -15.65 5.33 4.31
N TYR A 179 -14.53 5.36 5.04
CA TYR A 179 -13.93 4.16 5.62
C TYR A 179 -14.62 3.65 6.87
N SER A 180 -15.35 4.49 7.60
CA SER A 180 -16.20 4.04 8.73
C SER A 180 -17.43 3.25 8.27
N LYS A 181 -17.89 3.48 7.02
CA LYS A 181 -19.09 2.83 6.47
C LYS A 181 -18.79 1.70 5.48
N ALA A 182 -17.55 1.60 4.98
CA ALA A 182 -17.13 0.54 4.05
C ALA A 182 -15.98 -0.30 4.66
N PRO A 183 -16.25 -1.21 5.60
CA PRO A 183 -15.22 -1.95 6.34
C PRO A 183 -14.38 -2.89 5.45
N GLU A 184 -14.94 -3.40 4.37
CA GLU A 184 -14.24 -4.30 3.44
C GLU A 184 -13.36 -3.56 2.40
N LEU A 185 -13.47 -2.23 2.32
CA LEU A 185 -12.69 -1.41 1.41
C LEU A 185 -11.26 -1.24 1.92
N PHE A 186 -10.24 -1.59 1.14
CA PHE A 186 -8.87 -1.32 1.53
C PHE A 186 -8.44 0.11 1.18
N MET A 187 -7.44 0.59 1.89
CA MET A 187 -6.86 1.93 1.72
C MET A 187 -5.61 1.81 0.84
N GLN A 188 -5.58 2.55 -0.26
CA GLN A 188 -4.33 2.87 -0.94
C GLN A 188 -3.92 4.28 -0.53
N ILE A 189 -3.16 4.34 0.55
CA ILE A 189 -2.63 5.61 1.06
C ILE A 189 -1.54 6.10 0.10
N ASP A 190 -1.70 7.34 -0.37
CA ASP A 190 -0.63 8.10 -1.00
C ASP A 190 0.00 9.00 0.06
N VAL A 191 1.25 8.75 0.38
CA VAL A 191 1.92 9.34 1.55
C VAL A 191 1.92 10.87 1.52
N PRO A 192 2.47 11.56 0.50
CA PRO A 192 2.50 13.02 0.53
C PRO A 192 1.13 13.66 0.29
N THR A 193 0.21 13.00 -0.43
CA THR A 193 -1.15 13.51 -0.60
C THR A 193 -1.92 13.47 0.72
N THR A 194 -1.70 12.44 1.53
CA THR A 194 -2.24 12.35 2.89
C THR A 194 -1.75 13.52 3.74
N TYR A 195 -0.43 13.77 3.80
CA TYR A 195 0.11 14.91 4.54
C TYR A 195 -0.40 16.27 4.02
N ARG A 196 -0.40 16.47 2.71
CA ARG A 196 -0.91 17.73 2.09
C ARG A 196 -2.37 18.00 2.40
N SER A 197 -3.17 16.97 2.59
CA SER A 197 -4.60 17.12 2.93
C SER A 197 -4.88 17.18 4.43
N GLY A 198 -3.84 17.17 5.28
CA GLY A 198 -3.95 17.33 6.72
C GLY A 198 -4.02 16.01 7.51
N GLY A 199 -3.82 14.86 6.84
CA GLY A 199 -3.73 13.56 7.47
C GLY A 199 -2.30 13.18 7.87
N ASP A 200 -2.20 12.11 8.65
CA ASP A 200 -0.95 11.42 8.98
C ASP A 200 -1.10 9.94 8.57
N PRO A 201 -0.32 9.43 7.61
CA PRO A 201 -0.41 8.06 7.14
C PRO A 201 -0.33 7.02 8.26
N ILE A 202 0.55 7.23 9.24
CA ILE A 202 0.74 6.31 10.36
C ILE A 202 -0.49 6.31 11.28
N ALA A 203 -1.03 7.48 11.60
CA ALA A 203 -2.24 7.60 12.40
C ALA A 203 -3.45 6.97 11.70
N VAL A 204 -3.57 7.15 10.38
CA VAL A 204 -4.63 6.54 9.55
C VAL A 204 -4.55 5.02 9.57
N MET A 205 -3.36 4.43 9.41
CA MET A 205 -3.17 2.98 9.49
C MET A 205 -3.53 2.43 10.87
N LYS A 206 -3.17 3.14 11.95
CA LYS A 206 -3.53 2.76 13.33
C LYS A 206 -5.04 2.83 13.57
N LYS A 207 -5.72 3.82 12.96
CA LYS A 207 -7.18 3.98 13.07
C LYS A 207 -7.96 2.88 12.33
N TYR A 208 -7.44 2.40 11.21
CA TYR A 208 -8.04 1.39 10.35
C TYR A 208 -7.08 0.21 10.10
N PRO A 209 -6.78 -0.61 11.12
CA PRO A 209 -5.76 -1.65 11.03
C PRO A 209 -6.11 -2.72 10.00
N GLY A 210 -5.07 -3.25 9.33
CA GLY A 210 -5.18 -4.33 8.34
C GLY A 210 -5.71 -3.90 6.97
N ARG A 211 -5.93 -2.60 6.75
CA ARG A 211 -6.63 -2.11 5.55
C ARG A 211 -5.75 -1.36 4.56
N THR A 212 -4.45 -1.17 4.80
CA THR A 212 -3.52 -0.52 3.86
C THR A 212 -2.78 -1.56 3.04
N LEU A 213 -3.53 -2.29 2.16
CA LEU A 213 -2.97 -3.44 1.44
C LEU A 213 -1.90 -3.04 0.42
N THR A 214 -2.04 -1.88 -0.19
CA THR A 214 -1.02 -1.26 -1.05
C THR A 214 -0.81 0.19 -0.61
N ILE A 215 0.39 0.74 -0.80
CA ILE A 215 0.72 2.11 -0.40
C ILE A 215 1.58 2.77 -1.46
N HIS A 216 1.25 4.03 -1.83
CA HIS A 216 2.05 4.82 -2.73
C HIS A 216 3.12 5.58 -1.96
N LEU A 217 4.38 5.34 -2.36
CA LEU A 217 5.58 5.87 -1.72
C LEU A 217 6.24 6.90 -2.63
N HIS A 218 6.18 8.14 -2.22
CA HIS A 218 7.01 9.23 -2.67
C HIS A 218 7.18 10.21 -1.51
N GLU A 219 8.03 11.21 -1.65
CA GLU A 219 8.40 12.05 -0.53
C GLU A 219 7.38 13.14 -0.25
N TRP A 220 7.24 13.49 1.02
CA TRP A 220 6.61 14.72 1.49
C TRP A 220 7.69 15.76 1.80
N GLY A 221 7.81 16.79 0.98
CA GLY A 221 8.81 17.85 1.10
C GLY A 221 8.28 19.20 0.69
N GLU A 222 9.18 20.19 0.63
CA GLU A 222 8.83 21.56 0.23
C GLU A 222 8.44 21.66 -1.24
N THR A 223 8.95 20.76 -2.06
CA THR A 223 8.60 20.65 -3.49
C THR A 223 8.01 19.29 -3.81
N ARG A 224 7.21 19.21 -4.88
CA ARG A 224 6.64 17.94 -5.35
C ARG A 224 7.70 16.95 -5.87
N GLY A 225 8.86 17.43 -6.29
CA GLY A 225 9.95 16.60 -6.81
C GLY A 225 11.00 16.22 -5.77
N THR A 226 10.72 16.43 -4.47
CA THR A 226 11.59 15.94 -3.40
C THR A 226 11.68 14.41 -3.49
N LEU A 227 12.90 13.87 -3.53
CA LEU A 227 13.15 12.46 -3.64
C LEU A 227 13.03 11.78 -2.26
N ILE A 228 12.68 10.51 -2.25
CA ILE A 228 12.55 9.69 -1.03
C ILE A 228 13.79 9.85 -0.13
N GLY A 229 13.58 10.21 1.14
CA GLY A 229 14.61 10.43 2.14
C GLY A 229 15.18 11.84 2.21
N ASP A 230 14.80 12.76 1.31
CA ASP A 230 15.24 14.16 1.34
C ASP A 230 14.18 15.11 1.92
N GLY A 231 13.05 14.56 2.41
CA GLY A 231 11.93 15.35 2.91
C GLY A 231 11.63 15.15 4.38
N LYS A 232 10.34 15.06 4.69
CA LYS A 232 9.81 15.11 6.07
C LYS A 232 9.07 13.82 6.48
N VAL A 233 9.05 12.78 5.61
CA VAL A 233 8.40 11.51 5.93
C VAL A 233 9.21 10.76 7.00
N ASP A 234 8.54 10.32 8.07
CA ASP A 234 9.12 9.37 9.02
C ASP A 234 9.12 7.95 8.40
N TRP A 235 10.12 7.68 7.56
CA TRP A 235 10.24 6.40 6.85
C TRP A 235 10.32 5.19 7.78
N PRO A 236 11.13 5.19 8.86
CA PRO A 236 11.16 4.07 9.81
C PRO A 236 9.80 3.82 10.46
N GLY A 237 9.13 4.88 10.93
CA GLY A 237 7.80 4.78 11.52
C GLY A 237 6.74 4.32 10.52
N LEU A 238 6.80 4.79 9.27
CA LEU A 238 5.91 4.39 8.19
C LEU A 238 6.05 2.90 7.87
N PHE A 239 7.29 2.41 7.68
CA PHE A 239 7.52 0.97 7.41
C PHE A 239 7.07 0.11 8.58
N ALA A 240 7.39 0.51 9.81
CA ALA A 240 6.92 -0.22 11.00
C ALA A 240 5.38 -0.28 11.05
N ALA A 241 4.68 0.81 10.71
CA ALA A 241 3.21 0.82 10.65
C ALA A 241 2.66 -0.06 9.53
N CYS A 242 3.23 0.00 8.31
CA CYS A 242 2.87 -0.88 7.20
C CYS A 242 2.96 -2.35 7.60
N GLU A 243 4.02 -2.68 8.31
CA GLU A 243 4.37 -4.04 8.65
C GLU A 243 3.63 -4.61 9.85
N THR A 244 3.26 -3.79 10.83
CA THR A 244 2.65 -4.27 12.08
C THR A 244 1.14 -4.10 12.11
N VAL A 245 0.63 -2.97 11.61
CA VAL A 245 -0.81 -2.64 11.67
C VAL A 245 -1.45 -2.41 10.31
N GLY A 246 -0.69 -2.07 9.27
CA GLY A 246 -1.22 -1.72 7.94
C GLY A 246 -1.76 -2.91 7.16
N GLY A 247 -1.16 -4.09 7.33
CA GLY A 247 -1.46 -5.27 6.51
C GLY A 247 -0.91 -5.16 5.08
N THR A 248 0.09 -4.30 4.88
CA THR A 248 0.62 -3.93 3.56
C THR A 248 1.27 -5.13 2.86
N GLN A 249 1.03 -5.25 1.57
CA GLN A 249 1.51 -6.32 0.71
C GLN A 249 2.36 -5.80 -0.46
N TRP A 250 2.26 -4.51 -0.79
CA TRP A 250 3.04 -3.85 -1.82
C TRP A 250 3.45 -2.44 -1.42
N TYR A 251 4.72 -2.12 -1.61
CA TYR A 251 5.22 -0.75 -1.69
C TYR A 251 5.23 -0.34 -3.15
N ILE A 252 4.53 0.74 -3.49
CA ILE A 252 4.39 1.21 -4.87
C ILE A 252 5.02 2.61 -4.97
N VAL A 253 6.14 2.71 -5.67
CA VAL A 253 6.77 4.00 -5.95
C VAL A 253 5.93 4.77 -6.95
N GLU A 254 5.70 6.05 -6.69
CA GLU A 254 5.08 6.98 -7.63
C GLU A 254 5.90 8.26 -7.77
N GLU A 255 5.95 8.85 -8.98
CA GLU A 255 6.59 10.11 -9.26
C GLU A 255 5.74 10.93 -10.24
N GLU A 256 5.12 11.99 -9.75
CA GLU A 256 4.19 12.82 -10.51
C GLU A 256 4.68 14.26 -10.78
N SER A 257 5.87 14.61 -10.27
CA SER A 257 6.30 16.01 -10.21
C SER A 257 6.68 16.61 -11.57
N ASN A 258 7.01 15.79 -12.56
CA ASN A 258 7.65 16.17 -13.83
C ASN A 258 9.03 16.85 -13.66
N GLN A 259 9.61 16.89 -12.46
CA GLN A 259 10.94 17.44 -12.21
C GLN A 259 12.06 16.46 -12.59
N HIS A 260 11.71 15.17 -12.63
CA HIS A 260 12.63 14.08 -12.97
C HIS A 260 12.14 13.40 -14.25
N PRO A 261 12.69 13.77 -15.43
CA PRO A 261 12.18 13.29 -16.71
C PRO A 261 12.40 11.79 -16.93
N GLY A 262 11.49 11.18 -17.67
CA GLY A 262 11.58 9.78 -18.08
C GLY A 262 11.51 8.82 -16.90
N PHE A 263 12.44 7.87 -16.85
CA PHE A 263 12.54 6.88 -15.77
C PHE A 263 13.39 7.37 -14.59
N SER A 264 14.06 8.54 -14.71
CA SER A 264 15.01 9.04 -13.72
C SER A 264 14.39 9.20 -12.32
N GLY A 265 13.16 9.72 -12.23
CA GLY A 265 12.49 9.91 -10.95
C GLY A 265 12.19 8.60 -10.23
N ILE A 266 11.62 7.64 -10.94
CA ILE A 266 11.30 6.33 -10.34
C ILE A 266 12.56 5.52 -10.01
N GLU A 267 13.63 5.64 -10.80
CA GLU A 267 14.91 5.00 -10.54
C GLU A 267 15.57 5.55 -9.27
N GLN A 268 15.66 6.88 -9.14
CA GLN A 268 16.24 7.52 -7.96
C GLN A 268 15.43 7.18 -6.70
N ASN A 269 14.11 7.25 -6.77
CA ASN A 269 13.24 6.89 -5.64
C ASN A 269 13.37 5.41 -5.28
N PHE A 270 13.46 4.50 -6.25
CA PHE A 270 13.70 3.09 -6.00
C PHE A 270 15.01 2.84 -5.27
N GLN A 271 16.12 3.42 -5.74
CA GLN A 271 17.44 3.24 -5.11
C GLN A 271 17.47 3.79 -3.68
N ARG A 272 16.82 4.93 -3.44
CA ARG A 272 16.71 5.52 -2.10
C ARG A 272 15.84 4.69 -1.17
N LEU A 273 14.69 4.21 -1.66
CA LEU A 273 13.81 3.32 -0.91
C LEU A 273 14.55 2.02 -0.51
N LYS A 274 15.31 1.43 -1.43
CA LYS A 274 16.13 0.24 -1.13
C LYS A 274 17.16 0.49 -0.03
N LYS A 275 17.77 1.67 0.02
CA LYS A 275 18.71 2.05 1.09
C LYS A 275 18.02 2.20 2.45
N LEU A 276 16.78 2.72 2.47
CA LEU A 276 16.02 2.88 3.71
C LEU A 276 15.48 1.55 4.25
N LEU A 277 15.34 0.53 3.39
CA LEU A 277 14.85 -0.82 3.75
C LEU A 277 15.98 -1.80 4.11
N ALA A 278 17.26 -1.42 3.86
CA ALA A 278 18.44 -2.23 4.15
C ALA A 278 18.84 -2.17 5.62
#